data_fb23f372672fe3dc99475943c6ad9a66
#
_entry.id   fb23f372672fe3dc99475943c6ad9a66
#
_cell.length_a   1.000
_cell.length_b   1.000
_cell.length_c   1.000
_cell.angle_alpha   90.00
_cell.angle_beta   90.00
_cell.angle_gamma   90.00
#
_symmetry.space_group_name_H-M   'P 1'
#
loop_
_entity.id
_entity.type
_entity.pdbx_description
1 polymer ?
#
loop_
_entity_poly.entity_id
_entity_poly.type
_entity_poly.pdbx_seq_one_letter_code
_entity_poly.pdbx_strand_id
1 'polypeptide(L)'
;IGREIAVAVREGGPDPAGNSKLKDVIAKAKANNVPNDNIERVIKKAAGGNDGANYEEIIYEGYGPNGIAVVVKALTDNRNRTAGDVRHYFDKFGGNMGTSGCVMFMFDYFGVIIIEKEDVDEEKLMEDAIECGAIDFITDDEDIYEIRTDANDLGAVTADLEAKGYTFVSSETAYIPQTY
;
A
#
# COMPACT_ATOMS: atom_id res chain seq x y z
N ILE A 1 3.73 4.47 -8.71
CA ILE A 1 4.29 5.50 -7.83
C ILE A 1 4.00 6.91 -8.37
N GLY A 2 4.42 7.30 -9.60
CA GLY A 2 4.19 8.67 -10.11
C GLY A 2 2.71 9.07 -10.17
N ARG A 3 1.81 8.16 -10.55
CA ARG A 3 0.36 8.39 -10.53
C ARG A 3 -0.20 8.53 -9.11
N GLU A 4 0.29 7.75 -8.18
CA GLU A 4 -0.09 7.80 -6.76
C GLU A 4 0.29 9.16 -6.15
N ILE A 5 1.50 9.68 -6.45
CA ILE A 5 1.91 11.03 -6.06
C ILE A 5 0.94 12.08 -6.61
N ALA A 6 0.60 11.99 -7.90
CA ALA A 6 -0.31 12.96 -8.53
C ALA A 6 -1.71 12.96 -7.88
N VAL A 7 -2.23 11.78 -7.54
CA VAL A 7 -3.51 11.64 -6.81
C VAL A 7 -3.42 12.21 -5.41
N ALA A 8 -2.38 11.85 -4.65
CA ALA A 8 -2.18 12.35 -3.30
C ALA A 8 -2.09 13.90 -3.25
N VAL A 9 -1.38 14.50 -4.22
CA VAL A 9 -1.29 15.97 -4.34
C VAL A 9 -2.65 16.62 -4.62
N ARG A 10 -3.48 16.01 -5.45
CA ARG A 10 -4.83 16.53 -5.75
C ARG A 10 -5.78 16.45 -4.56
N GLU A 11 -5.69 15.38 -3.79
CA GLU A 11 -6.58 15.13 -2.65
C GLU A 11 -6.22 15.98 -1.43
N GLY A 12 -4.93 16.15 -1.14
CA GLY A 12 -4.46 16.77 0.10
C GLY A 12 -3.47 17.93 -0.09
N GLY A 13 -3.20 18.33 -1.34
CA GLY A 13 -2.24 19.42 -1.64
C GLY A 13 -0.80 18.94 -1.79
N PRO A 14 0.10 19.84 -2.26
CA PRO A 14 1.48 19.48 -2.61
C PRO A 14 2.47 19.47 -1.44
N ASP A 15 2.01 19.84 -0.23
CA ASP A 15 2.86 19.89 0.96
C ASP A 15 2.77 18.57 1.74
N PRO A 16 3.87 17.78 1.80
CA PRO A 16 3.88 16.53 2.56
C PRO A 16 3.65 16.71 4.07
N ALA A 17 3.91 17.90 4.63
CA ALA A 17 3.66 18.16 6.05
C ALA A 17 2.17 18.21 6.38
N GLY A 18 1.35 18.65 5.42
CA GLY A 18 -0.11 18.71 5.54
C GLY A 18 -0.85 17.56 4.87
N ASN A 19 -0.13 16.63 4.23
CA ASN A 19 -0.71 15.56 3.42
C ASN A 19 -0.02 14.22 3.73
N SER A 20 -0.59 13.47 4.68
CA SER A 20 -0.05 12.17 5.11
C SER A 20 0.05 11.17 3.97
N LYS A 21 -0.98 11.09 3.11
CA LYS A 21 -0.97 10.22 1.93
C LYS A 21 0.20 10.53 0.99
N LEU A 22 0.49 11.82 0.77
CA LEU A 22 1.64 12.23 -0.05
C LEU A 22 2.96 11.86 0.63
N LYS A 23 3.06 12.04 1.94
CA LYS A 23 4.24 11.65 2.73
C LYS A 23 4.54 10.16 2.57
N ASP A 24 3.52 9.30 2.70
CA ASP A 24 3.66 7.85 2.58
C ASP A 24 4.08 7.43 1.17
N VAL A 25 3.45 8.03 0.14
CA VAL A 25 3.81 7.75 -1.27
C VAL A 25 5.23 8.23 -1.59
N ILE A 26 5.69 9.34 -1.00
CA ILE A 26 7.08 9.79 -1.15
C ILE A 26 8.04 8.81 -0.48
N ALA A 27 7.73 8.32 0.71
CA ALA A 27 8.53 7.29 1.40
C ALA A 27 8.62 6.02 0.55
N LYS A 28 7.50 5.53 0.03
CA LYS A 28 7.43 4.39 -0.90
C LYS A 28 8.27 4.64 -2.17
N ALA A 29 8.23 5.85 -2.73
CA ALA A 29 9.02 6.21 -3.90
C ALA A 29 10.51 6.15 -3.62
N LYS A 30 10.95 6.66 -2.47
CA LYS A 30 12.36 6.61 -2.04
C LYS A 30 12.83 5.18 -1.80
N ALA A 31 12.03 4.35 -1.13
CA ALA A 31 12.31 2.94 -0.92
C ALA A 31 12.46 2.17 -2.26
N ASN A 32 11.76 2.61 -3.30
CA ASN A 32 11.89 2.07 -4.66
C ASN A 32 12.96 2.80 -5.52
N ASN A 33 13.90 3.50 -4.90
CA ASN A 33 15.00 4.20 -5.56
C ASN A 33 14.56 5.22 -6.64
N VAL A 34 13.39 5.85 -6.48
CA VAL A 34 12.96 6.93 -7.38
C VAL A 34 13.74 8.20 -7.03
N PRO A 35 14.45 8.83 -7.99
CA PRO A 35 15.20 10.05 -7.74
C PRO A 35 14.33 11.19 -7.21
N ASN A 36 14.84 11.94 -6.23
CA ASN A 36 14.13 13.06 -5.63
C ASN A 36 13.64 14.08 -6.67
N ASP A 37 14.45 14.40 -7.67
CA ASP A 37 14.09 15.34 -8.74
C ASP A 37 12.85 14.87 -9.52
N ASN A 38 12.69 13.56 -9.70
CA ASN A 38 11.51 12.98 -10.34
C ASN A 38 10.26 13.11 -9.44
N ILE A 39 10.41 12.88 -8.15
CA ILE A 39 9.33 13.04 -7.15
C ILE A 39 8.87 14.50 -7.16
N GLU A 40 9.79 15.46 -7.00
CA GLU A 40 9.49 16.89 -6.99
C GLU A 40 8.83 17.36 -8.29
N ARG A 41 9.33 16.87 -9.43
CA ARG A 41 8.74 17.20 -10.74
C ARG A 41 7.30 16.74 -10.86
N VAL A 42 6.98 15.53 -10.37
CA VAL A 42 5.60 15.01 -10.39
C VAL A 42 4.70 15.82 -9.45
N ILE A 43 5.17 16.14 -8.24
CA ILE A 43 4.44 16.98 -7.29
C ILE A 43 4.13 18.35 -7.92
N LYS A 44 5.14 19.01 -8.49
CA LYS A 44 5.01 20.32 -9.13
C LYS A 44 4.03 20.31 -10.31
N LYS A 45 4.10 19.26 -11.14
CA LYS A 45 3.20 19.07 -12.28
C LYS A 45 1.76 18.86 -11.81
N ALA A 46 1.53 18.05 -10.80
CA ALA A 46 0.21 17.79 -10.25
C ALA A 46 -0.40 19.02 -9.56
N ALA A 47 0.41 19.80 -8.83
CA ALA A 47 0.01 21.04 -8.18
C ALA A 47 -0.36 22.15 -9.19
N GLY A 48 0.31 22.17 -10.34
CA GLY A 48 0.06 23.15 -11.42
C GLY A 48 -1.21 22.92 -12.23
N GLY A 49 -1.99 21.87 -11.95
CA GLY A 49 -3.23 21.55 -12.66
C GLY A 49 -3.04 21.11 -14.13
N ASN A 50 -1.80 21.00 -14.59
CA ASN A 50 -1.46 20.69 -15.99
C ASN A 50 -1.43 19.19 -16.32
N ASP A 51 -1.77 18.34 -15.35
CA ASP A 51 -1.94 16.90 -15.59
C ASP A 51 -3.41 16.68 -16.00
N GLY A 52 -3.67 16.69 -17.31
CA GLY A 52 -5.00 16.55 -17.89
C GLY A 52 -5.69 15.19 -17.63
N ALA A 53 -5.06 14.29 -16.88
CA ALA A 53 -5.60 12.99 -16.53
C ALA A 53 -6.17 13.03 -15.11
N ASN A 54 -7.49 12.90 -14.99
CA ASN A 54 -8.17 12.66 -13.71
C ASN A 54 -8.03 11.19 -13.33
N TYR A 55 -6.97 10.86 -12.58
CA TYR A 55 -6.82 9.52 -12.03
C TYR A 55 -7.77 9.31 -10.84
N GLU A 56 -8.49 8.21 -10.86
CA GLU A 56 -9.29 7.70 -9.76
C GLU A 56 -8.80 6.31 -9.34
N GLU A 57 -8.90 6.00 -8.06
CA GLU A 57 -8.66 4.67 -7.54
C GLU A 57 -9.92 3.85 -7.64
N ILE A 58 -9.81 2.63 -8.19
CA ILE A 58 -10.91 1.69 -8.33
C ILE A 58 -10.45 0.33 -7.83
N ILE A 59 -11.33 -0.32 -7.07
CA ILE A 59 -11.12 -1.70 -6.62
C ILE A 59 -12.01 -2.61 -7.46
N TYR A 60 -11.40 -3.64 -8.05
CA TYR A 60 -12.09 -4.74 -8.69
C TYR A 60 -11.91 -6.00 -7.86
N GLU A 61 -12.94 -6.82 -7.84
CA GLU A 61 -13.00 -8.03 -7.04
C GLU A 61 -13.40 -9.21 -7.91
N GLY A 62 -12.91 -10.39 -7.58
CA GLY A 62 -13.26 -11.60 -8.32
C GLY A 62 -12.55 -12.83 -7.78
N TYR A 63 -12.70 -13.88 -8.53
CA TYR A 63 -12.06 -15.16 -8.24
C TYR A 63 -11.09 -15.53 -9.36
N GLY A 64 -9.88 -15.90 -8.99
CA GLY A 64 -8.89 -16.53 -9.87
C GLY A 64 -9.16 -18.03 -10.05
N PRO A 65 -8.26 -18.73 -10.73
CA PRO A 65 -8.32 -20.18 -10.86
C PRO A 65 -8.46 -20.87 -9.50
N ASN A 66 -9.21 -21.96 -9.45
CA ASN A 66 -9.47 -22.74 -8.23
C ASN A 66 -10.22 -21.98 -7.11
N GLY A 67 -10.87 -20.88 -7.44
CA GLY A 67 -11.67 -20.13 -6.46
C GLY A 67 -10.87 -19.23 -5.53
N ILE A 68 -9.64 -18.88 -5.88
CA ILE A 68 -8.81 -17.95 -5.10
C ILE A 68 -9.43 -16.57 -5.18
N ALA A 69 -9.71 -15.95 -4.01
CA ALA A 69 -10.20 -14.57 -3.94
C ALA A 69 -9.11 -13.60 -4.39
N VAL A 70 -9.47 -12.66 -5.28
CA VAL A 70 -8.54 -11.68 -5.83
C VAL A 70 -9.13 -10.28 -5.72
N VAL A 71 -8.35 -9.37 -5.12
CA VAL A 71 -8.63 -7.93 -5.08
C VAL A 71 -7.62 -7.21 -5.98
N VAL A 72 -8.10 -6.40 -6.90
CA VAL A 72 -7.26 -5.60 -7.80
C VAL A 72 -7.50 -4.12 -7.54
N LYS A 73 -6.50 -3.45 -6.99
CA LYS A 73 -6.49 -1.99 -6.82
C LYS A 73 -5.89 -1.34 -8.07
N ALA A 74 -6.68 -0.56 -8.78
CA ALA A 74 -6.27 0.09 -10.01
C ALA A 74 -6.35 1.62 -9.89
N LEU A 75 -5.37 2.30 -10.45
CA LEU A 75 -5.33 3.76 -10.57
C LEU A 75 -5.46 4.13 -12.05
N THR A 76 -6.57 4.73 -12.43
CA THR A 76 -6.92 4.97 -13.84
C THR A 76 -7.52 6.33 -14.10
N ASP A 77 -7.32 6.81 -15.30
CA ASP A 77 -7.98 7.98 -15.89
C ASP A 77 -9.20 7.61 -16.78
N ASN A 78 -9.45 6.30 -16.94
CA ASN A 78 -10.55 5.79 -17.75
C ASN A 78 -11.13 4.50 -17.16
N ARG A 79 -12.17 4.66 -16.35
CA ARG A 79 -12.87 3.57 -15.66
C ARG A 79 -13.35 2.47 -16.59
N ASN A 80 -13.94 2.84 -17.74
CA ASN A 80 -14.53 1.86 -18.65
C ASN A 80 -13.48 1.00 -19.34
N ARG A 81 -12.37 1.62 -19.77
CA ARG A 81 -11.24 0.89 -20.36
C ARG A 81 -10.66 -0.09 -19.34
N THR A 82 -10.34 0.39 -18.14
CA THR A 82 -9.74 -0.44 -17.11
C THR A 82 -10.65 -1.58 -16.66
N ALA A 83 -11.96 -1.34 -16.54
CA ALA A 83 -12.91 -2.40 -16.21
C ALA A 83 -12.92 -3.51 -17.30
N GLY A 84 -12.86 -3.10 -18.58
CA GLY A 84 -12.76 -4.03 -19.71
C GLY A 84 -11.47 -4.84 -19.68
N ASP A 85 -10.34 -4.17 -19.45
CA ASP A 85 -9.03 -4.81 -19.37
C ASP A 85 -8.93 -5.80 -18.20
N VAL A 86 -9.37 -5.39 -17.00
CA VAL A 86 -9.36 -6.26 -15.81
C VAL A 86 -10.24 -7.48 -16.04
N ARG A 87 -11.47 -7.30 -16.54
CA ARG A 87 -12.37 -8.43 -16.86
C ARG A 87 -11.73 -9.38 -17.87
N HIS A 88 -11.13 -8.83 -18.93
CA HIS A 88 -10.44 -9.64 -19.93
C HIS A 88 -9.34 -10.51 -19.33
N TYR A 89 -8.55 -9.98 -18.39
CA TYR A 89 -7.49 -10.75 -17.74
C TYR A 89 -8.04 -11.82 -16.80
N PHE A 90 -9.09 -11.53 -16.03
CA PHE A 90 -9.76 -12.56 -15.25
C PHE A 90 -10.22 -13.71 -16.12
N ASP A 91 -10.96 -13.42 -17.20
CA ASP A 91 -11.50 -14.44 -18.13
C ASP A 91 -10.36 -15.21 -18.82
N LYS A 92 -9.34 -14.51 -19.30
CA LYS A 92 -8.20 -15.09 -20.02
C LYS A 92 -7.43 -16.11 -19.19
N PHE A 93 -7.31 -15.89 -17.90
CA PHE A 93 -6.55 -16.76 -16.99
C PHE A 93 -7.44 -17.70 -16.17
N GLY A 94 -8.68 -17.91 -16.57
CA GLY A 94 -9.58 -18.90 -15.97
C GLY A 94 -10.20 -18.47 -14.65
N GLY A 95 -10.23 -17.17 -14.40
CA GLY A 95 -10.94 -16.57 -13.29
C GLY A 95 -12.28 -15.95 -13.71
N ASN A 96 -12.89 -15.21 -12.81
CA ASN A 96 -14.13 -14.48 -13.04
C ASN A 96 -14.15 -13.19 -12.23
N MET A 97 -14.31 -12.06 -12.90
CA MET A 97 -14.50 -10.77 -12.23
C MET A 97 -15.94 -10.69 -11.69
N GLY A 98 -16.08 -10.53 -10.40
CA GLY A 98 -17.35 -10.41 -9.71
C GLY A 98 -17.86 -8.98 -9.57
N THR A 99 -18.88 -8.82 -8.74
CA THR A 99 -19.41 -7.51 -8.33
C THR A 99 -18.66 -6.99 -7.10
N SER A 100 -18.73 -5.68 -6.87
CA SER A 100 -18.16 -5.06 -5.67
C SER A 100 -18.71 -5.72 -4.39
N GLY A 101 -17.82 -6.05 -3.45
CA GLY A 101 -18.15 -6.73 -2.20
C GLY A 101 -18.16 -8.26 -2.28
N CYS A 102 -17.88 -8.86 -3.44
CA CYS A 102 -17.97 -10.33 -3.57
C CYS A 102 -16.84 -11.09 -2.87
N VAL A 103 -15.67 -10.47 -2.67
CA VAL A 103 -14.52 -11.07 -1.97
C VAL A 103 -13.94 -10.16 -0.89
N MET A 104 -14.19 -8.85 -0.92
CA MET A 104 -13.59 -7.87 -0.02
C MET A 104 -13.85 -8.19 1.45
N PHE A 105 -14.99 -8.79 1.79
CA PHE A 105 -15.33 -9.19 3.16
C PHE A 105 -14.40 -10.26 3.74
N MET A 106 -13.60 -10.94 2.91
CA MET A 106 -12.60 -11.92 3.32
C MET A 106 -11.24 -11.29 3.64
N PHE A 107 -11.09 -9.98 3.45
CA PHE A 107 -9.83 -9.26 3.64
C PHE A 107 -10.00 -8.14 4.67
N ASP A 108 -9.00 -7.98 5.50
CA ASP A 108 -8.82 -6.81 6.36
C ASP A 108 -7.77 -5.89 5.76
N TYR A 109 -7.89 -4.59 6.00
CA TYR A 109 -6.97 -3.58 5.47
C TYR A 109 -6.07 -3.06 6.59
N PHE A 110 -4.80 -3.44 6.54
CA PHE A 110 -3.80 -3.11 7.54
C PHE A 110 -2.65 -2.27 7.00
N GLY A 111 -1.95 -1.57 7.89
CA GLY A 111 -0.56 -1.20 7.67
C GLY A 111 0.31 -2.43 7.92
N VAL A 112 1.24 -2.72 7.03
CA VAL A 112 2.15 -3.87 7.10
C VAL A 112 3.57 -3.38 7.03
N ILE A 113 4.38 -3.72 8.03
CA ILE A 113 5.80 -3.40 8.12
C ILE A 113 6.55 -4.73 8.12
N ILE A 114 7.51 -4.87 7.21
CA ILE A 114 8.36 -6.06 7.09
C ILE A 114 9.78 -5.71 7.51
N ILE A 115 10.32 -6.51 8.42
CA ILE A 115 11.69 -6.39 8.96
C ILE A 115 12.41 -7.72 8.76
N GLU A 116 13.67 -7.70 8.30
CA GLU A 116 14.51 -8.91 8.25
C GLU A 116 14.85 -9.38 9.66
N LYS A 117 14.87 -10.69 9.86
CA LYS A 117 15.22 -11.32 11.16
C LYS A 117 16.70 -11.20 11.49
N GLU A 118 17.55 -11.03 10.46
CA GLU A 118 19.00 -10.97 10.65
C GLU A 118 19.38 -9.80 11.57
N ASP A 119 20.14 -10.10 12.61
CA ASP A 119 20.63 -9.15 13.63
C ASP A 119 19.53 -8.41 14.43
N VAL A 120 18.29 -8.92 14.46
CA VAL A 120 17.18 -8.32 15.19
C VAL A 120 16.76 -9.24 16.36
N ASP A 121 16.70 -8.67 17.56
CA ASP A 121 16.16 -9.34 18.74
C ASP A 121 14.63 -9.34 18.68
N GLU A 122 14.05 -10.55 18.62
CA GLU A 122 12.60 -10.75 18.47
C GLU A 122 11.80 -10.18 19.64
N GLU A 123 12.23 -10.49 20.89
CA GLU A 123 11.49 -10.06 22.07
C GLU A 123 11.48 -8.53 22.18
N LYS A 124 12.64 -7.92 21.95
CA LYS A 124 12.76 -6.47 21.96
C LYS A 124 11.95 -5.81 20.84
N LEU A 125 12.01 -6.35 19.62
CA LEU A 125 11.22 -5.80 18.51
C LEU A 125 9.73 -5.91 18.79
N MET A 126 9.27 -7.02 19.36
CA MET A 126 7.86 -7.22 19.71
C MET A 126 7.40 -6.19 20.77
N GLU A 127 8.20 -5.99 21.84
CA GLU A 127 7.90 -4.99 22.86
C GLU A 127 7.83 -3.57 22.25
N ASP A 128 8.85 -3.20 21.48
CA ASP A 128 8.92 -1.91 20.80
C ASP A 128 7.76 -1.69 19.80
N ALA A 129 7.39 -2.72 19.05
CA ALA A 129 6.27 -2.65 18.10
C ALA A 129 4.93 -2.41 18.82
N ILE A 130 4.66 -3.13 19.90
CA ILE A 130 3.46 -2.94 20.73
C ILE A 130 3.44 -1.53 21.32
N GLU A 131 4.56 -1.06 21.86
CA GLU A 131 4.67 0.29 22.41
C GLU A 131 4.39 1.37 21.35
N CYS A 132 4.84 1.17 20.12
CA CYS A 132 4.61 2.06 18.99
C CYS A 132 3.17 1.99 18.42
N GLY A 133 2.34 1.03 18.85
CA GLY A 133 0.95 0.91 18.42
C GLY A 133 0.68 -0.18 17.39
N ALA A 134 1.55 -1.18 17.28
CA ALA A 134 1.27 -2.38 16.50
C ALA A 134 0.08 -3.16 17.11
N ILE A 135 -0.76 -3.70 16.23
CA ILE A 135 -1.93 -4.52 16.62
C ILE A 135 -1.66 -6.01 16.51
N ASP A 136 -0.65 -6.40 15.72
CA ASP A 136 -0.24 -7.79 15.57
C ASP A 136 1.24 -7.90 15.21
N PHE A 137 1.87 -9.02 15.60
CA PHE A 137 3.27 -9.32 15.37
C PHE A 137 3.41 -10.78 14.95
N ILE A 138 3.80 -11.03 13.69
CA ILE A 138 3.83 -12.37 13.08
C ILE A 138 5.27 -12.78 12.84
N THR A 139 5.59 -14.02 13.23
CA THR A 139 6.95 -14.60 13.19
C THR A 139 7.03 -15.89 12.38
N ASP A 140 5.96 -16.25 11.66
CA ASP A 140 5.82 -17.56 11.00
C ASP A 140 6.78 -17.76 9.82
N ASP A 141 7.21 -16.67 9.20
CA ASP A 141 8.21 -16.71 8.12
C ASP A 141 9.62 -16.96 8.68
N GLU A 142 10.50 -17.64 7.93
CA GLU A 142 11.86 -17.97 8.39
C GLU A 142 12.80 -16.75 8.39
N ASP A 143 12.60 -15.80 7.47
CA ASP A 143 13.55 -14.72 7.19
C ASP A 143 13.07 -13.34 7.67
N ILE A 144 11.76 -13.17 7.91
CA ILE A 144 11.16 -11.86 8.20
C ILE A 144 10.24 -11.88 9.41
N TYR A 145 10.10 -10.69 10.03
CA TYR A 145 9.00 -10.34 10.93
C TYR A 145 7.98 -9.49 10.17
N GLU A 146 6.69 -9.78 10.36
CA GLU A 146 5.60 -8.95 9.86
C GLU A 146 4.90 -8.27 11.04
N ILE A 147 4.88 -6.92 11.02
CA ILE A 147 4.19 -6.09 12.02
C ILE A 147 2.96 -5.51 11.34
N ARG A 148 1.80 -5.68 11.97
CA ARG A 148 0.53 -5.09 11.49
C ARG A 148 0.12 -3.92 12.37
N THR A 149 -0.41 -2.89 11.73
CA THR A 149 -0.95 -1.69 12.37
C THR A 149 -2.34 -1.38 11.82
N ASP A 150 -3.09 -0.51 12.48
CA ASP A 150 -4.17 0.17 11.76
C ASP A 150 -3.59 0.88 10.53
N ALA A 151 -4.33 0.85 9.42
CA ALA A 151 -3.85 1.43 8.16
C ALA A 151 -3.56 2.94 8.27
N ASN A 152 -4.28 3.65 9.16
CA ASN A 152 -4.08 5.09 9.39
C ASN A 152 -2.87 5.39 10.28
N ASP A 153 -2.45 4.43 11.11
CA ASP A 153 -1.36 4.59 12.07
C ASP A 153 -0.01 4.13 11.51
N LEU A 154 0.01 3.51 10.33
CA LEU A 154 1.22 2.99 9.70
C LEU A 154 2.38 3.98 9.70
N GLY A 155 2.12 5.22 9.28
CA GLY A 155 3.17 6.25 9.19
C GLY A 155 3.75 6.65 10.55
N ALA A 156 2.92 6.68 11.61
CA ALA A 156 3.37 6.98 12.97
C ALA A 156 4.20 5.83 13.53
N VAL A 157 3.69 4.59 13.43
CA VAL A 157 4.38 3.38 13.92
C VAL A 157 5.72 3.19 13.20
N THR A 158 5.75 3.41 11.88
CA THR A 158 7.00 3.34 11.09
C THR A 158 8.02 4.37 11.59
N ALA A 159 7.60 5.64 11.80
CA ALA A 159 8.50 6.68 12.27
C ALA A 159 9.05 6.39 13.68
N ASP A 160 8.23 5.85 14.58
CA ASP A 160 8.63 5.53 15.94
C ASP A 160 9.61 4.33 15.98
N LEU A 161 9.38 3.31 15.15
CA LEU A 161 10.31 2.18 15.00
C LEU A 161 11.63 2.60 14.34
N GLU A 162 11.60 3.50 13.34
CA GLU A 162 12.81 4.09 12.77
C GLU A 162 13.63 4.87 13.82
N ALA A 163 12.95 5.63 14.68
CA ALA A 163 13.59 6.37 15.77
C ALA A 163 14.26 5.43 16.81
N LYS A 164 13.76 4.22 16.98
CA LYS A 164 14.34 3.15 17.79
C LYS A 164 15.50 2.42 17.09
N GLY A 165 15.75 2.70 15.79
CA GLY A 165 16.88 2.19 15.02
C GLY A 165 16.56 0.99 14.13
N TYR A 166 15.29 0.63 13.96
CA TYR A 166 14.90 -0.44 13.05
C TYR A 166 14.91 0.01 11.58
N THR A 167 15.25 -0.93 10.71
CA THR A 167 15.22 -0.75 9.24
C THR A 167 14.18 -1.70 8.64
N PHE A 168 13.52 -1.28 7.57
CA PHE A 168 12.41 -2.03 6.98
C PHE A 168 12.73 -2.50 5.56
N VAL A 169 12.33 -3.73 5.25
CA VAL A 169 12.25 -4.22 3.87
C VAL A 169 11.14 -3.49 3.13
N SER A 170 9.98 -3.34 3.79
CA SER A 170 8.85 -2.59 3.25
C SER A 170 7.95 -2.06 4.37
N SER A 171 7.23 -0.98 4.07
CA SER A 171 6.19 -0.41 4.92
C SER A 171 5.09 0.12 4.00
N GLU A 172 3.95 -0.57 3.95
CA GLU A 172 2.83 -0.21 3.09
C GLU A 172 1.49 -0.72 3.62
N THR A 173 0.39 -0.15 3.13
CA THR A 173 -0.94 -0.68 3.43
C THR A 173 -1.28 -1.82 2.48
N ALA A 174 -1.88 -2.89 3.01
CA ALA A 174 -2.24 -4.08 2.25
C ALA A 174 -3.58 -4.67 2.69
N TYR A 175 -4.25 -5.36 1.75
CA TYR A 175 -5.38 -6.21 2.04
C TYR A 175 -4.87 -7.60 2.43
N ILE A 176 -5.13 -8.00 3.66
CA ILE A 176 -4.68 -9.27 4.22
C ILE A 176 -5.88 -10.21 4.34
N PRO A 177 -5.81 -11.43 3.81
CA PRO A 177 -6.90 -12.40 3.95
C PRO A 177 -7.04 -12.84 5.40
N GLN A 178 -8.29 -12.99 5.85
CA GLN A 178 -8.61 -13.48 7.21
C GLN A 178 -8.29 -14.97 7.38
N THR A 179 -8.29 -15.70 6.27
CA THR A 179 -7.95 -17.13 6.22
C THR A 179 -7.20 -17.46 4.94
N TYR A 180 -6.29 -18.42 5.01
CA TYR A 180 -5.49 -18.94 3.89
C TYR A 180 -6.00 -20.29 3.42
#